data_5b3d4248053a903e7052790f361b35d5
#
_entry.id   5b3d4248053a903e7052790f361b35d5
#
_cell.length_a   1.000
_cell.length_b   1.000
_cell.length_c   1.000
_cell.angle_alpha   90.00
_cell.angle_beta   90.00
_cell.angle_gamma   90.00
#
_symmetry.space_group_name_H-M   'P 1'
#
loop_
_entity.id
_entity.type
_entity.pdbx_description
1 polymer ?
#
loop_
_entity_poly.entity_id
_entity_poly.type
_entity_poly.pdbx_seq_one_letter_code
_entity_poly.pdbx_strand_id
1 'polypeptide(L)'
;MQRHSVCFQLLVATQRDLMNASFGSDADLAGVIHLMQEVFPHPERFTIERLAWSYRQHPLGVAAVGRCFDDQAKQIGNYALVPLKLTDGKNKIVLGLGVDLAVSPSARGTGTFRTTVSHSYEQAKQQGFAGILGIANAQSAPRMVKALGWKHLPSLTTRLLFAGGFGRGTSAPYTPSLLSTEPFVSAIRKVSFTNEDGWQQSWDLDLLQWRLSMPGARYSLHILDDCIAVSTTDKVMGVPVGVLLKVFAFQGVARVNGAAVAMRLVRHHKTPFVVHWGLNPVLGGRGVSLPKRLQPSPLEVVLHLFDDSHASLDIRLDSFELLDFDAY
;
A
#
# COMPACT_ATOMS: atom_id res chain seq x y z
N MET A 1 47.55 37.12 29.84
CA MET A 1 46.69 36.00 30.17
C MET A 1 45.34 36.20 29.46
N GLN A 2 45.22 35.76 28.21
CA GLN A 2 44.00 35.79 27.44
C GLN A 2 43.32 34.45 27.62
N ARG A 3 42.16 34.46 28.28
CA ARG A 3 41.28 33.29 28.36
C ARG A 3 40.45 33.20 27.06
N HIS A 4 40.77 32.21 26.23
CA HIS A 4 39.93 31.83 25.10
C HIS A 4 38.68 31.16 25.64
N SER A 5 37.57 31.88 25.58
CA SER A 5 36.23 31.33 25.73
C SER A 5 35.89 30.60 24.43
N VAL A 6 36.03 29.28 24.43
CA VAL A 6 35.47 28.44 23.35
C VAL A 6 34.00 28.38 23.56
N CYS A 7 33.29 29.25 22.84
CA CYS A 7 31.84 29.20 22.74
C CYS A 7 31.49 27.98 21.92
N PHE A 8 31.00 26.92 22.57
CA PHE A 8 30.34 25.80 21.91
C PHE A 8 29.04 26.36 21.30
N GLN A 9 29.10 26.82 20.05
CA GLN A 9 27.92 26.98 19.25
C GLN A 9 27.39 25.57 18.95
N LEU A 10 26.42 25.11 19.73
CA LEU A 10 25.51 24.05 19.30
C LEU A 10 24.87 24.58 18.03
N LEU A 11 25.32 24.08 16.88
CA LEU A 11 24.63 24.27 15.60
C LEU A 11 23.27 23.59 15.75
N VAL A 12 22.24 24.36 16.10
CA VAL A 12 20.85 23.92 16.01
C VAL A 12 20.60 23.84 14.53
N ALA A 13 20.43 22.60 14.00
CA ALA A 13 20.08 22.37 12.62
C ALA A 13 18.82 23.17 12.28
N THR A 14 18.83 23.89 11.17
CA THR A 14 17.65 24.61 10.73
C THR A 14 16.58 23.64 10.28
N GLN A 15 15.31 24.07 10.28
CA GLN A 15 14.20 23.28 9.75
C GLN A 15 14.50 22.76 8.33
N ARG A 16 15.15 23.58 7.51
CA ARG A 16 15.56 23.24 6.15
C ARG A 16 16.64 22.15 6.13
N ASP A 17 17.61 22.20 7.04
CA ASP A 17 18.65 21.18 7.13
C ASP A 17 18.07 19.83 7.55
N LEU A 18 17.13 19.82 8.50
CA LEU A 18 16.42 18.61 8.94
C LEU A 18 15.56 18.01 7.82
N MET A 19 14.90 18.84 7.02
CA MET A 19 14.12 18.39 5.87
C MET A 19 14.99 17.77 4.79
N ASN A 20 16.16 18.34 4.52
CA ASN A 20 17.09 17.89 3.49
C ASN A 20 18.02 16.76 3.94
N ALA A 21 18.07 16.45 5.24
CA ALA A 21 18.86 15.32 5.73
C ALA A 21 18.35 14.00 5.13
N SER A 22 19.26 13.10 4.77
CA SER A 22 18.90 11.79 4.24
C SER A 22 18.02 11.06 5.25
N PHE A 23 16.88 10.55 4.78
CA PHE A 23 15.99 9.74 5.60
C PHE A 23 16.49 8.29 5.61
N GLY A 24 16.58 7.67 6.78
CA GLY A 24 16.91 6.25 6.84
C GLY A 24 17.46 5.74 8.16
N SER A 25 17.71 6.60 9.14
CA SER A 25 18.11 6.16 10.48
C SER A 25 16.92 5.67 11.32
N ASP A 26 17.18 4.91 12.38
CA ASP A 26 16.13 4.52 13.33
C ASP A 26 15.60 5.74 14.12
N ALA A 27 16.41 6.79 14.28
CA ALA A 27 15.97 8.04 14.86
C ALA A 27 14.93 8.74 13.97
N ASP A 28 15.08 8.69 12.64
CA ASP A 28 14.08 9.22 11.71
C ASP A 28 12.75 8.44 11.84
N LEU A 29 12.83 7.11 11.92
CA LEU A 29 11.62 6.28 12.09
C LEU A 29 10.95 6.55 13.44
N ALA A 30 11.71 6.76 14.52
CA ALA A 30 11.15 7.11 15.83
C ALA A 30 10.39 8.44 15.78
N GLY A 31 10.91 9.44 15.06
CA GLY A 31 10.22 10.73 14.84
C GLY A 31 8.88 10.55 14.10
N VAL A 32 8.86 9.71 13.05
CA VAL A 32 7.62 9.35 12.35
C VAL A 32 6.63 8.67 13.29
N ILE A 33 7.06 7.64 14.04
CA ILE A 33 6.20 6.89 14.97
C ILE A 33 5.56 7.84 15.98
N HIS A 34 6.34 8.74 16.57
CA HIS A 34 5.82 9.70 17.54
C HIS A 34 4.70 10.57 16.94
N LEU A 35 4.90 11.07 15.71
CA LEU A 35 3.86 11.82 15.00
C LEU A 35 2.62 10.96 14.69
N MET A 36 2.81 9.70 14.23
CA MET A 36 1.69 8.81 13.94
C MET A 36 0.87 8.48 15.18
N GLN A 37 1.52 8.29 16.33
CA GLN A 37 0.87 8.08 17.63
C GLN A 37 0.03 9.27 18.07
N GLU A 38 0.42 10.48 17.70
CA GLU A 38 -0.34 11.70 17.99
C GLU A 38 -1.57 11.85 17.06
N VAL A 39 -1.51 11.33 15.83
CA VAL A 39 -2.48 11.64 14.77
C VAL A 39 -3.48 10.51 14.52
N PHE A 40 -3.07 9.25 14.62
CA PHE A 40 -3.90 8.11 14.22
C PHE A 40 -4.52 7.35 15.40
N PRO A 41 -5.75 6.80 15.24
CA PRO A 41 -6.47 6.12 16.32
C PRO A 41 -5.89 4.75 16.69
N HIS A 42 -5.01 4.18 15.86
CA HIS A 42 -4.39 2.85 16.04
C HIS A 42 -2.87 2.95 16.05
N PRO A 43 -2.28 3.60 17.09
CA PRO A 43 -0.84 3.87 17.14
C PRO A 43 0.02 2.61 17.22
N GLU A 44 -0.51 1.51 17.73
CA GLU A 44 0.16 0.21 17.83
C GLU A 44 0.59 -0.38 16.47
N ARG A 45 0.04 0.11 15.37
CA ARG A 45 0.42 -0.30 14.02
C ARG A 45 1.75 0.29 13.57
N PHE A 46 2.18 1.39 14.17
CA PHE A 46 3.41 2.09 13.78
C PHE A 46 4.55 1.63 14.66
N THR A 47 5.31 0.64 14.19
CA THR A 47 6.52 0.15 14.83
C THR A 47 7.73 0.41 13.95
N ILE A 48 8.93 0.38 14.55
CA ILE A 48 10.19 0.55 13.79
C ILE A 48 10.29 -0.51 12.69
N GLU A 49 9.97 -1.75 13.01
CA GLU A 49 10.04 -2.87 12.06
C GLU A 49 9.09 -2.67 10.88
N ARG A 50 7.84 -2.23 11.12
CA ARG A 50 6.86 -1.99 10.06
C ARG A 50 7.27 -0.81 9.17
N LEU A 51 7.72 0.30 9.76
CA LEU A 51 8.18 1.44 8.99
C LEU A 51 9.49 1.13 8.25
N ALA A 52 10.43 0.40 8.86
CA ALA A 52 11.64 -0.05 8.18
C ALA A 52 11.31 -0.97 7.00
N TRP A 53 10.38 -1.90 7.18
CA TRP A 53 9.89 -2.76 6.12
C TRP A 53 9.31 -1.94 4.95
N SER A 54 8.41 -0.99 5.23
CA SER A 54 7.75 -0.19 4.20
C SER A 54 8.67 0.83 3.55
N TYR A 55 9.48 1.56 4.35
CA TYR A 55 10.21 2.72 3.86
C TYR A 55 11.63 2.41 3.37
N ARG A 56 12.25 1.34 3.87
CA ARG A 56 13.67 1.03 3.59
C ARG A 56 13.91 -0.31 2.89
N GLN A 57 13.01 -1.28 3.07
CA GLN A 57 13.23 -2.66 2.61
C GLN A 57 12.39 -3.03 1.38
N HIS A 58 11.77 -2.04 0.73
CA HIS A 58 10.98 -2.30 -0.47
C HIS A 58 11.90 -2.73 -1.64
N PRO A 59 11.56 -3.80 -2.41
CA PRO A 59 12.43 -4.32 -3.48
C PRO A 59 12.77 -3.32 -4.58
N LEU A 60 11.91 -2.33 -4.82
CA LEU A 60 12.12 -1.30 -5.85
C LEU A 60 12.90 -0.08 -5.34
N GLY A 61 13.34 -0.06 -4.08
CA GLY A 61 14.08 1.04 -3.49
C GLY A 61 13.43 1.66 -2.26
N VAL A 62 14.04 2.72 -1.74
CA VAL A 62 13.55 3.39 -0.52
C VAL A 62 12.40 4.33 -0.82
N ALA A 63 11.52 4.55 0.17
CA ALA A 63 10.45 5.53 0.05
C ALA A 63 10.97 6.96 -0.05
N ALA A 64 10.32 7.78 -0.85
CA ALA A 64 10.52 9.23 -0.85
C ALA A 64 9.70 9.84 0.29
N VAL A 65 10.35 10.46 1.28
CA VAL A 65 9.68 10.92 2.50
C VAL A 65 9.77 12.42 2.65
N GLY A 66 8.63 13.10 2.60
CA GLY A 66 8.50 14.50 2.95
C GLY A 66 8.29 14.67 4.45
N ARG A 67 9.12 15.51 5.09
CA ARG A 67 9.07 15.79 6.52
C ARG A 67 8.94 17.28 6.78
N CYS A 68 8.37 17.64 7.91
CA CYS A 68 8.36 19.00 8.41
C CYS A 68 8.63 18.98 9.93
N PHE A 69 9.39 19.94 10.41
CA PHE A 69 9.80 20.03 11.80
C PHE A 69 9.42 21.39 12.38
N ASP A 70 9.19 21.46 13.69
CA ASP A 70 9.04 22.71 14.41
C ASP A 70 10.40 23.29 14.84
N ASP A 71 10.39 24.44 15.53
CA ASP A 71 11.59 25.14 16.01
C ASP A 71 12.35 24.36 17.08
N GLN A 72 11.76 23.32 17.66
CA GLN A 72 12.38 22.42 18.63
C GLN A 72 12.89 21.12 17.99
N ALA A 73 12.94 21.05 16.67
CA ALA A 73 13.31 19.86 15.88
C ALA A 73 12.37 18.65 16.09
N LYS A 74 11.15 18.86 16.61
CA LYS A 74 10.11 17.83 16.66
C LYS A 74 9.49 17.69 15.28
N GLN A 75 9.35 16.45 14.79
CA GLN A 75 8.66 16.20 13.54
C GLN A 75 7.15 16.45 13.67
N ILE A 76 6.60 17.35 12.87
CA ILE A 76 5.21 17.79 12.87
C ILE A 76 4.46 17.49 11.57
N GLY A 77 5.18 17.02 10.55
CA GLY A 77 4.62 16.59 9.27
C GLY A 77 5.35 15.38 8.70
N ASN A 78 4.63 14.45 8.10
CA ASN A 78 5.14 13.28 7.38
C ASN A 78 4.27 12.95 6.19
N TYR A 79 4.89 12.57 5.07
CA TYR A 79 4.23 11.93 3.94
C TYR A 79 5.22 11.03 3.22
N ALA A 80 4.95 9.74 3.19
CA ALA A 80 5.81 8.76 2.53
C ALA A 80 5.21 8.31 1.20
N LEU A 81 6.06 8.14 0.22
CA LEU A 81 5.76 7.66 -1.12
C LEU A 81 6.56 6.39 -1.35
N VAL A 82 5.93 5.26 -1.13
CA VAL A 82 6.53 3.92 -1.30
C VAL A 82 6.58 3.59 -2.79
N PRO A 83 7.67 3.04 -3.35
CA PRO A 83 7.74 2.73 -4.77
C PRO A 83 6.62 1.79 -5.22
N LEU A 84 5.93 2.15 -6.29
CA LEU A 84 4.87 1.37 -6.93
C LEU A 84 5.14 1.31 -8.43
N LYS A 85 5.45 0.13 -8.95
CA LYS A 85 5.64 -0.08 -10.38
C LYS A 85 4.35 -0.56 -11.02
N LEU A 86 3.81 0.23 -11.94
CA LEU A 86 2.66 -0.14 -12.76
C LEU A 86 3.08 -0.54 -14.17
N THR A 87 2.27 -1.40 -14.79
CA THR A 87 2.42 -1.80 -16.20
C THR A 87 1.05 -2.05 -16.82
N ASP A 88 0.94 -1.81 -18.13
CA ASP A 88 -0.18 -2.21 -18.98
C ASP A 88 0.20 -3.36 -19.94
N GLY A 89 1.34 -4.03 -19.70
CA GLY A 89 1.93 -5.04 -20.56
C GLY A 89 2.94 -4.47 -21.58
N LYS A 90 2.74 -3.23 -22.03
CA LYS A 90 3.61 -2.54 -23.02
C LYS A 90 4.44 -1.45 -22.37
N ASN A 91 3.79 -0.62 -21.56
CA ASN A 91 4.43 0.49 -20.86
C ASN A 91 4.69 0.10 -19.41
N LYS A 92 5.70 0.75 -18.81
CA LYS A 92 6.02 0.63 -17.38
C LYS A 92 6.24 2.00 -16.80
N ILE A 93 5.71 2.25 -15.60
CA ILE A 93 5.86 3.51 -14.89
C ILE A 93 6.12 3.25 -13.41
N VAL A 94 6.97 4.03 -12.79
CA VAL A 94 7.18 4.00 -11.33
C VAL A 94 6.52 5.22 -10.72
N LEU A 95 5.59 4.96 -9.82
CA LEU A 95 4.88 5.96 -9.03
C LEU A 95 5.27 5.81 -7.55
N GLY A 96 4.98 6.81 -6.74
CA GLY A 96 4.95 6.68 -5.30
C GLY A 96 3.54 6.29 -4.84
N LEU A 97 3.40 5.19 -4.10
CA LEU A 97 2.16 4.93 -3.36
C LEU A 97 2.16 5.81 -2.11
N GLY A 98 1.21 6.73 -2.01
CA GLY A 98 1.11 7.66 -0.90
C GLY A 98 0.59 6.99 0.37
N VAL A 99 1.40 6.97 1.42
CA VAL A 99 1.07 6.40 2.73
C VAL A 99 1.46 7.35 3.86
N ASP A 100 0.90 7.15 5.03
CA ASP A 100 1.28 7.82 6.29
C ASP A 100 1.34 9.36 6.21
N LEU A 101 0.36 9.95 5.53
CA LEU A 101 0.21 11.40 5.48
C LEU A 101 -0.36 11.91 6.81
N ALA A 102 0.48 12.57 7.58
CA ALA A 102 0.13 13.10 8.90
C ALA A 102 0.63 14.52 9.10
N VAL A 103 -0.16 15.33 9.80
CA VAL A 103 0.24 16.64 10.33
C VAL A 103 -0.23 16.74 11.77
N SER A 104 0.71 17.07 12.67
CA SER A 104 0.43 17.29 14.09
C SER A 104 -0.77 18.24 14.27
N PRO A 105 -1.70 17.95 15.19
CA PRO A 105 -2.83 18.83 15.49
C PRO A 105 -2.42 20.28 15.75
N SER A 106 -1.30 20.50 16.43
CA SER A 106 -0.75 21.82 16.75
C SER A 106 -0.26 22.61 15.53
N ALA A 107 0.08 21.91 14.44
CA ALA A 107 0.61 22.51 13.21
C ALA A 107 -0.44 22.60 12.09
N ARG A 108 -1.70 22.28 12.36
CA ARG A 108 -2.79 22.42 11.38
C ARG A 108 -3.08 23.89 11.11
N GLY A 109 -3.29 24.23 9.84
CA GLY A 109 -3.58 25.61 9.42
C GLY A 109 -2.32 26.50 9.21
N THR A 110 -1.13 26.03 9.55
CA THR A 110 0.13 26.81 9.42
C THR A 110 0.86 26.61 8.07
N GLY A 111 0.28 25.85 7.14
CA GLY A 111 0.94 25.53 5.86
C GLY A 111 1.75 24.22 5.90
N THR A 112 1.96 23.60 7.06
CA THR A 112 2.72 22.37 7.25
C THR A 112 2.33 21.24 6.30
N PHE A 113 1.03 21.04 6.07
CA PHE A 113 0.54 20.06 5.10
C PHE A 113 1.16 20.26 3.71
N ARG A 114 1.07 21.50 3.20
CA ARG A 114 1.59 21.83 1.85
C ARG A 114 3.09 21.68 1.77
N THR A 115 3.82 22.13 2.78
CA THR A 115 5.29 21.99 2.86
C THR A 115 5.69 20.51 2.87
N THR A 116 5.04 19.69 3.70
CA THR A 116 5.31 18.25 3.78
C THR A 116 5.07 17.55 2.45
N VAL A 117 3.93 17.84 1.79
CA VAL A 117 3.58 17.27 0.49
C VAL A 117 4.55 17.71 -0.60
N SER A 118 4.90 19.00 -0.68
CA SER A 118 5.87 19.51 -1.67
C SER A 118 7.23 18.85 -1.49
N HIS A 119 7.69 18.69 -0.26
CA HIS A 119 8.98 18.03 0.02
C HIS A 119 8.97 16.55 -0.42
N SER A 120 7.87 15.80 -0.16
CA SER A 120 7.78 14.42 -0.67
C SER A 120 7.78 14.34 -2.20
N TYR A 121 7.18 15.31 -2.89
CA TYR A 121 7.20 15.38 -4.36
C TYR A 121 8.62 15.63 -4.89
N GLU A 122 9.36 16.54 -4.26
CA GLU A 122 10.77 16.81 -4.63
C GLU A 122 11.63 15.57 -4.47
N GLN A 123 11.51 14.87 -3.33
CA GLN A 123 12.23 13.63 -3.10
C GLN A 123 11.86 12.53 -4.12
N ALA A 124 10.56 12.38 -4.43
CA ALA A 124 10.09 11.43 -5.41
C ALA A 124 10.60 11.70 -6.83
N LYS A 125 10.60 12.97 -7.25
CA LYS A 125 11.17 13.38 -8.54
C LYS A 125 12.68 13.08 -8.62
N GLN A 126 13.43 13.34 -7.55
CA GLN A 126 14.86 13.02 -7.47
C GLN A 126 15.13 11.53 -7.58
N GLN A 127 14.21 10.69 -7.09
CA GLN A 127 14.27 9.23 -7.22
C GLN A 127 13.71 8.71 -8.55
N GLY A 128 13.27 9.58 -9.47
CA GLY A 128 12.76 9.21 -10.77
C GLY A 128 11.33 8.70 -10.79
N PHE A 129 10.53 8.97 -9.75
CA PHE A 129 9.10 8.69 -9.80
C PHE A 129 8.39 9.63 -10.78
N ALA A 130 7.51 9.08 -11.58
CA ALA A 130 6.74 9.85 -12.57
C ALA A 130 5.51 10.56 -11.97
N GLY A 131 5.13 10.17 -10.75
CA GLY A 131 3.95 10.71 -10.08
C GLY A 131 3.60 9.93 -8.81
N ILE A 132 2.37 10.09 -8.36
CA ILE A 132 1.87 9.51 -7.11
C ILE A 132 0.51 8.87 -7.34
N LEU A 133 0.31 7.68 -6.81
CA LEU A 133 -0.99 7.04 -6.64
C LEU A 133 -1.37 7.12 -5.16
N GLY A 134 -2.56 7.61 -4.87
CA GLY A 134 -3.10 7.66 -3.51
C GLY A 134 -4.34 6.80 -3.38
N ILE A 135 -4.45 6.06 -2.28
CA ILE A 135 -5.68 5.41 -1.85
C ILE A 135 -6.22 6.24 -0.69
N ALA A 136 -7.17 7.09 -1.01
CA ALA A 136 -7.65 8.11 -0.11
C ALA A 136 -9.00 7.72 0.51
N ASN A 137 -9.24 8.15 1.73
CA ASN A 137 -10.56 8.05 2.35
C ASN A 137 -11.47 9.22 1.92
N ALA A 138 -12.76 9.16 2.28
CA ALA A 138 -13.75 10.18 1.92
C ALA A 138 -13.40 11.61 2.40
N GLN A 139 -12.51 11.75 3.39
CA GLN A 139 -12.09 13.07 3.89
C GLN A 139 -10.88 13.63 3.15
N SER A 140 -9.94 12.77 2.76
CA SER A 140 -8.68 13.17 2.11
C SER A 140 -8.83 13.32 0.59
N ALA A 141 -9.61 12.47 -0.08
CA ALA A 141 -9.78 12.52 -1.53
C ALA A 141 -10.25 13.89 -2.07
N PRO A 142 -11.28 14.55 -1.50
CA PRO A 142 -11.68 15.87 -1.99
C PRO A 142 -10.60 16.94 -1.82
N ARG A 143 -9.76 16.84 -0.78
CA ARG A 143 -8.64 17.78 -0.57
C ARG A 143 -7.55 17.57 -1.59
N MET A 144 -7.18 16.32 -1.89
CA MET A 144 -6.19 16.00 -2.92
C MET A 144 -6.64 16.50 -4.30
N VAL A 145 -7.89 16.22 -4.67
CA VAL A 145 -8.42 16.65 -5.97
C VAL A 145 -8.55 18.18 -6.05
N LYS A 146 -9.20 18.83 -5.07
CA LYS A 146 -9.51 20.27 -5.13
C LYS A 146 -8.31 21.16 -4.82
N ALA A 147 -7.48 20.79 -3.83
CA ALA A 147 -6.38 21.64 -3.37
C ALA A 147 -5.04 21.32 -4.07
N LEU A 148 -4.85 20.11 -4.56
CA LEU A 148 -3.59 19.66 -5.16
C LEU A 148 -3.72 19.29 -6.65
N GLY A 149 -4.93 19.36 -7.24
CA GLY A 149 -5.16 19.11 -8.66
C GLY A 149 -5.01 17.64 -9.09
N TRP A 150 -5.18 16.68 -8.16
CA TRP A 150 -5.08 15.27 -8.50
C TRP A 150 -6.25 14.78 -9.35
N LYS A 151 -5.99 13.87 -10.28
CA LYS A 151 -7.02 13.18 -11.06
C LYS A 151 -7.70 12.12 -10.19
N HIS A 152 -9.03 12.11 -10.15
CA HIS A 152 -9.79 11.04 -9.53
C HIS A 152 -9.92 9.87 -10.50
N LEU A 153 -9.58 8.67 -10.07
CA LEU A 153 -9.75 7.42 -10.81
C LEU A 153 -10.98 6.66 -10.29
N PRO A 154 -11.50 5.67 -11.05
CA PRO A 154 -12.59 4.83 -10.55
C PRO A 154 -12.25 4.21 -9.19
N SER A 155 -13.21 4.29 -8.25
CA SER A 155 -13.05 3.75 -6.89
C SER A 155 -12.97 2.23 -6.90
N LEU A 156 -12.25 1.67 -5.94
CA LEU A 156 -12.18 0.23 -5.74
C LEU A 156 -13.54 -0.32 -5.28
N THR A 157 -13.99 -1.39 -5.91
CA THR A 157 -15.28 -2.01 -5.59
C THR A 157 -15.14 -3.03 -4.46
N THR A 158 -16.08 -3.01 -3.52
CA THR A 158 -16.18 -4.02 -2.46
C THR A 158 -17.25 -5.03 -2.81
N ARG A 159 -16.92 -6.32 -2.79
CA ARG A 159 -17.81 -7.42 -3.11
C ARG A 159 -17.83 -8.44 -1.99
N LEU A 160 -19.02 -8.89 -1.62
CA LEU A 160 -19.22 -10.10 -0.83
C LEU A 160 -19.28 -11.29 -1.81
N LEU A 161 -18.30 -12.18 -1.75
CA LEU A 161 -18.24 -13.34 -2.64
C LEU A 161 -19.06 -14.49 -2.08
N PHE A 162 -19.85 -15.13 -2.94
CA PHE A 162 -20.60 -16.34 -2.57
C PHE A 162 -19.73 -17.57 -2.74
N ALA A 163 -19.57 -18.31 -1.66
CA ALA A 163 -18.89 -19.60 -1.67
C ALA A 163 -19.72 -20.63 -2.45
N GLY A 164 -19.04 -21.41 -3.28
CA GLY A 164 -19.69 -22.45 -4.09
C GLY A 164 -18.70 -23.48 -4.63
N GLY A 165 -19.24 -24.63 -5.06
CA GLY A 165 -18.43 -25.73 -5.53
C GLY A 165 -17.61 -26.40 -4.42
N PHE A 166 -16.60 -27.19 -4.82
CA PHE A 166 -15.82 -27.99 -3.86
C PHE A 166 -14.65 -27.21 -3.22
N GLY A 167 -14.18 -26.11 -3.84
CA GLY A 167 -13.04 -25.34 -3.35
C GLY A 167 -11.82 -26.23 -3.11
N ARG A 168 -11.54 -27.15 -4.04
CA ARG A 168 -10.37 -28.05 -3.96
C ARG A 168 -9.07 -27.26 -3.95
N GLY A 169 -8.04 -27.79 -3.32
CA GLY A 169 -6.74 -27.15 -3.27
C GLY A 169 -6.07 -27.25 -1.90
N THR A 170 -4.95 -26.59 -1.76
CA THR A 170 -4.15 -26.55 -0.53
C THR A 170 -4.16 -25.15 0.06
N SER A 171 -4.16 -25.03 1.38
CA SER A 171 -4.05 -23.76 2.08
C SER A 171 -3.06 -23.88 3.22
N ALA A 172 -2.24 -22.86 3.40
CA ALA A 172 -1.33 -22.77 4.54
C ALA A 172 -1.21 -21.31 5.02
N PRO A 173 -1.01 -21.09 6.34
CA PRO A 173 -0.53 -19.82 6.84
C PRO A 173 0.83 -19.51 6.21
N TYR A 174 1.06 -18.23 5.87
CA TYR A 174 2.33 -17.82 5.31
C TYR A 174 3.44 -17.90 6.35
N THR A 175 4.55 -18.47 5.93
CA THR A 175 5.86 -18.40 6.60
C THR A 175 6.92 -18.08 5.54
N PRO A 176 8.06 -17.48 5.90
CA PRO A 176 9.10 -17.14 4.92
C PRO A 176 9.56 -18.31 4.04
N SER A 177 9.56 -19.54 4.59
CA SER A 177 9.94 -20.76 3.86
C SER A 177 8.84 -21.33 2.97
N LEU A 178 7.57 -20.91 3.13
CA LEU A 178 6.44 -21.54 2.45
C LEU A 178 6.57 -21.54 0.94
N LEU A 179 7.02 -20.42 0.35
CA LEU A 179 7.14 -20.27 -1.09
C LEU A 179 8.27 -21.11 -1.70
N SER A 180 9.16 -21.67 -0.85
CA SER A 180 10.25 -22.57 -1.25
C SER A 180 9.90 -24.05 -1.05
N THR A 181 8.70 -24.39 -0.56
CA THR A 181 8.26 -25.76 -0.30
C THR A 181 7.16 -26.20 -1.27
N GLU A 182 7.10 -27.50 -1.56
CA GLU A 182 5.98 -28.05 -2.31
C GLU A 182 4.71 -28.08 -1.43
N PRO A 183 3.54 -27.83 -2.04
CA PRO A 183 3.31 -27.60 -3.49
C PRO A 183 3.40 -26.12 -3.93
N PHE A 184 3.80 -25.19 -3.04
CA PHE A 184 3.76 -23.75 -3.31
C PHE A 184 4.82 -23.33 -4.36
N VAL A 185 6.03 -23.91 -4.31
CA VAL A 185 7.07 -23.60 -5.30
C VAL A 185 6.63 -23.99 -6.71
N SER A 186 5.97 -25.13 -6.88
CA SER A 186 5.43 -25.57 -8.17
C SER A 186 4.27 -24.70 -8.64
N ALA A 187 3.43 -24.23 -7.72
CA ALA A 187 2.31 -23.36 -8.07
C ALA A 187 2.80 -21.95 -8.47
N ILE A 188 3.76 -21.37 -7.75
CA ILE A 188 4.35 -20.06 -8.07
C ILE A 188 4.93 -20.02 -9.48
N ARG A 189 5.58 -21.09 -9.95
CA ARG A 189 6.12 -21.18 -11.32
C ARG A 189 5.06 -21.10 -12.40
N LYS A 190 3.80 -21.41 -12.08
CA LYS A 190 2.66 -21.32 -13.01
C LYS A 190 2.00 -19.95 -13.03
N VAL A 191 2.29 -19.08 -12.04
CA VAL A 191 1.63 -17.78 -11.90
C VAL A 191 1.98 -16.87 -13.06
N SER A 192 0.95 -16.20 -13.61
CA SER A 192 1.11 -14.99 -14.40
C SER A 192 1.09 -13.79 -13.45
N PHE A 193 2.24 -13.18 -13.19
CA PHE A 193 2.33 -12.01 -12.32
C PHE A 193 1.86 -10.71 -12.98
N THR A 194 1.71 -10.71 -14.30
CA THR A 194 1.19 -9.57 -15.08
C THR A 194 0.18 -10.08 -16.09
N ASN A 195 -0.94 -9.38 -16.21
CA ASN A 195 -1.88 -9.58 -17.31
C ASN A 195 -1.34 -8.84 -18.55
N GLU A 196 -1.72 -9.28 -19.74
CA GLU A 196 -1.28 -8.67 -20.99
C GLU A 196 -1.97 -7.33 -21.28
N ASP A 197 -3.16 -7.11 -20.69
CA ASP A 197 -3.98 -5.93 -20.91
C ASP A 197 -4.34 -5.22 -19.62
N GLY A 198 -4.26 -3.88 -19.67
CA GLY A 198 -4.70 -2.98 -18.61
C GLY A 198 -3.67 -2.69 -17.52
N TRP A 199 -3.82 -1.52 -16.92
CA TRP A 199 -2.91 -1.03 -15.89
C TRP A 199 -3.06 -1.80 -14.57
N GLN A 200 -1.93 -2.29 -14.07
CA GLN A 200 -1.83 -3.07 -12.84
C GLN A 200 -0.46 -2.91 -12.19
N GLN A 201 -0.35 -3.32 -10.93
CA GLN A 201 0.96 -3.44 -10.30
C GLN A 201 1.78 -4.54 -10.98
N SER A 202 3.02 -4.22 -11.30
CA SER A 202 3.99 -5.18 -11.84
C SER A 202 4.54 -6.03 -10.71
N TRP A 203 3.99 -7.21 -10.53
CA TRP A 203 4.42 -8.17 -9.52
C TRP A 203 5.58 -9.03 -10.01
N ASP A 204 6.37 -9.51 -9.06
CA ASP A 204 7.34 -10.59 -9.17
C ASP A 204 7.43 -11.34 -7.83
N LEU A 205 8.29 -12.34 -7.76
CA LEU A 205 8.44 -13.15 -6.54
C LEU A 205 9.03 -12.35 -5.38
N ASP A 206 10.00 -11.47 -5.65
CA ASP A 206 10.65 -10.66 -4.61
C ASP A 206 9.67 -9.68 -3.98
N LEU A 207 8.85 -9.02 -4.82
CA LEU A 207 7.78 -8.13 -4.35
C LEU A 207 6.72 -8.90 -3.56
N LEU A 208 6.35 -10.11 -4.00
CA LEU A 208 5.40 -10.94 -3.25
C LEU A 208 5.97 -11.38 -1.90
N GLN A 209 7.22 -11.82 -1.84
CA GLN A 209 7.89 -12.20 -0.59
C GLN A 209 7.98 -11.02 0.37
N TRP A 210 8.42 -9.86 -0.12
CA TRP A 210 8.46 -8.63 0.66
C TRP A 210 7.07 -8.28 1.20
N ARG A 211 6.05 -8.28 0.35
CA ARG A 211 4.69 -7.89 0.75
C ARG A 211 4.11 -8.84 1.81
N LEU A 212 4.36 -10.13 1.69
CA LEU A 212 3.90 -11.14 2.64
C LEU A 212 4.70 -11.13 3.94
N SER A 213 5.90 -10.54 3.97
CA SER A 213 6.73 -10.42 5.17
C SER A 213 6.39 -9.21 6.04
N MET A 214 5.31 -8.48 5.76
CA MET A 214 4.92 -7.30 6.53
C MET A 214 4.81 -7.61 8.02
N PRO A 215 5.55 -6.89 8.88
CA PRO A 215 5.53 -7.11 10.33
C PRO A 215 4.13 -6.93 10.92
N GLY A 216 3.72 -7.88 11.76
CA GLY A 216 2.41 -7.89 12.41
C GLY A 216 1.25 -8.41 11.56
N ALA A 217 1.41 -8.56 10.24
CA ALA A 217 0.39 -9.11 9.37
C ALA A 217 0.33 -10.64 9.44
N ARG A 218 -0.85 -11.19 9.16
CA ARG A 218 -1.10 -12.63 9.10
C ARG A 218 -1.76 -12.97 7.78
N TYR A 219 -0.98 -13.57 6.90
CA TYR A 219 -1.45 -14.00 5.58
C TYR A 219 -1.62 -15.51 5.51
N SER A 220 -2.52 -15.94 4.62
CA SER A 220 -2.65 -17.33 4.19
C SER A 220 -2.60 -17.41 2.68
N LEU A 221 -1.91 -18.42 2.16
CA LEU A 221 -1.87 -18.72 0.73
C LEU A 221 -2.73 -19.94 0.43
N HIS A 222 -3.41 -19.86 -0.70
CA HIS A 222 -4.30 -20.92 -1.18
C HIS A 222 -3.93 -21.24 -2.62
N ILE A 223 -3.64 -22.51 -2.90
CA ILE A 223 -3.46 -23.04 -4.25
C ILE A 223 -4.78 -23.68 -4.65
N LEU A 224 -5.32 -23.24 -5.78
CA LEU A 224 -6.48 -23.84 -6.44
C LEU A 224 -6.06 -24.35 -7.82
N ASP A 225 -7.00 -24.93 -8.58
CA ASP A 225 -6.71 -25.52 -9.88
C ASP A 225 -6.24 -24.48 -10.92
N ASP A 226 -6.64 -23.21 -10.76
CA ASP A 226 -6.50 -22.11 -11.71
C ASP A 226 -5.73 -20.89 -11.18
N CYS A 227 -5.37 -20.85 -9.87
CA CYS A 227 -4.76 -19.67 -9.28
C CYS A 227 -4.04 -19.95 -7.95
N ILE A 228 -3.28 -18.93 -7.52
CA ILE A 228 -2.91 -18.72 -6.11
C ILE A 228 -3.73 -17.54 -5.58
N ALA A 229 -4.37 -17.71 -4.43
CA ALA A 229 -5.04 -16.63 -3.72
C ALA A 229 -4.30 -16.31 -2.41
N VAL A 230 -4.24 -15.02 -2.07
CA VAL A 230 -3.72 -14.51 -0.79
C VAL A 230 -4.89 -13.98 0.02
N SER A 231 -4.93 -14.34 1.29
CA SER A 231 -6.02 -13.92 2.18
C SER A 231 -5.56 -13.61 3.59
N THR A 232 -6.42 -12.95 4.33
CA THR A 232 -6.38 -12.76 5.78
C THR A 232 -7.77 -12.87 6.37
N THR A 233 -7.91 -12.53 7.65
CA THR A 233 -9.21 -12.43 8.33
C THR A 233 -9.36 -11.07 8.98
N ASP A 234 -10.60 -10.58 9.03
CA ASP A 234 -10.95 -9.36 9.72
C ASP A 234 -12.37 -9.48 10.31
N LYS A 235 -12.83 -8.43 10.98
CA LYS A 235 -14.21 -8.32 11.47
C LYS A 235 -14.91 -7.15 10.79
N VAL A 236 -16.03 -7.45 10.14
CA VAL A 236 -16.92 -6.42 9.59
C VAL A 236 -18.18 -6.39 10.44
N MET A 237 -18.44 -5.26 11.09
CA MET A 237 -19.56 -5.09 12.05
C MET A 237 -19.59 -6.18 13.14
N GLY A 238 -18.41 -6.59 13.63
CA GLY A 238 -18.27 -7.64 14.65
C GLY A 238 -18.32 -9.07 14.12
N VAL A 239 -18.70 -9.28 12.86
CA VAL A 239 -18.76 -10.60 12.22
C VAL A 239 -17.39 -10.96 11.63
N PRO A 240 -16.80 -12.13 11.95
CA PRO A 240 -15.55 -12.55 11.33
C PRO A 240 -15.75 -12.85 9.85
N VAL A 241 -14.87 -12.32 9.02
CA VAL A 241 -14.89 -12.53 7.56
C VAL A 241 -13.52 -12.94 7.06
N GLY A 242 -13.50 -13.78 6.02
CA GLY A 242 -12.30 -13.98 5.22
C GLY A 242 -12.13 -12.77 4.28
N VAL A 243 -10.92 -12.26 4.19
CA VAL A 243 -10.60 -11.14 3.27
C VAL A 243 -9.70 -11.68 2.17
N LEU A 244 -10.20 -11.66 0.94
CA LEU A 244 -9.43 -12.00 -0.25
C LEU A 244 -8.59 -10.76 -0.64
N LEU A 245 -7.28 -10.88 -0.48
CA LEU A 245 -6.35 -9.77 -0.69
C LEU A 245 -5.85 -9.68 -2.12
N LYS A 246 -5.62 -10.83 -2.77
CA LYS A 246 -5.10 -10.91 -4.14
C LYS A 246 -5.37 -12.27 -4.76
N VAL A 247 -5.62 -12.27 -6.07
CA VAL A 247 -5.65 -13.50 -6.87
C VAL A 247 -4.64 -13.38 -8.01
N PHE A 248 -3.73 -14.34 -8.07
CA PHE A 248 -2.78 -14.53 -9.16
C PHE A 248 -3.24 -15.73 -9.99
N ALA A 249 -3.71 -15.50 -11.21
CA ALA A 249 -4.09 -16.56 -12.13
C ALA A 249 -2.86 -17.34 -12.62
N PHE A 250 -3.04 -18.60 -12.95
CA PHE A 250 -2.02 -19.37 -13.66
C PHE A 250 -1.96 -18.96 -15.14
N GLN A 251 -0.81 -19.18 -15.77
CA GLN A 251 -0.60 -18.89 -17.19
C GLN A 251 -1.68 -19.55 -18.04
N GLY A 252 -2.24 -18.80 -18.98
CA GLY A 252 -3.31 -19.27 -19.87
C GLY A 252 -4.72 -19.33 -19.24
N VAL A 253 -4.89 -18.97 -17.98
CA VAL A 253 -6.20 -18.92 -17.34
C VAL A 253 -6.85 -17.56 -17.58
N ALA A 254 -7.88 -17.54 -18.43
CA ALA A 254 -8.63 -16.32 -18.72
C ALA A 254 -9.61 -15.92 -17.60
N ARG A 255 -10.06 -16.88 -16.78
CA ARG A 255 -11.05 -16.64 -15.73
C ARG A 255 -10.90 -17.62 -14.57
N VAL A 256 -10.68 -17.08 -13.37
CA VAL A 256 -10.59 -17.81 -12.11
C VAL A 256 -11.99 -18.04 -11.53
N ASN A 257 -12.24 -19.22 -10.97
CA ASN A 257 -13.50 -19.54 -10.31
C ASN A 257 -13.56 -18.92 -8.90
N GLY A 258 -14.04 -17.68 -8.81
CA GLY A 258 -14.16 -16.94 -7.54
C GLY A 258 -15.06 -17.60 -6.50
N ALA A 259 -16.07 -18.40 -6.91
CA ALA A 259 -16.90 -19.16 -5.97
C ALA A 259 -16.10 -20.29 -5.29
N ALA A 260 -15.23 -20.96 -6.04
CA ALA A 260 -14.32 -21.97 -5.50
C ALA A 260 -13.27 -21.34 -4.58
N VAL A 261 -12.71 -20.17 -4.96
CA VAL A 261 -11.81 -19.38 -4.11
C VAL A 261 -12.52 -19.03 -2.80
N ALA A 262 -13.71 -18.45 -2.85
CA ALA A 262 -14.47 -18.10 -1.65
C ALA A 262 -14.77 -19.33 -0.78
N MET A 263 -15.15 -20.47 -1.36
CA MET A 263 -15.37 -21.71 -0.62
C MET A 263 -14.09 -22.18 0.08
N ARG A 264 -12.94 -22.05 -0.59
CA ARG A 264 -11.65 -22.41 0.01
C ARG A 264 -11.31 -21.54 1.21
N LEU A 265 -11.52 -20.24 1.10
CA LEU A 265 -11.26 -19.28 2.18
C LEU A 265 -12.22 -19.49 3.37
N VAL A 266 -13.53 -19.66 3.11
CA VAL A 266 -14.54 -19.95 4.14
C VAL A 266 -14.13 -21.18 4.97
N ARG A 267 -13.72 -22.27 4.31
CA ARG A 267 -13.27 -23.49 5.01
C ARG A 267 -11.99 -23.31 5.80
N HIS A 268 -11.02 -22.60 5.21
CA HIS A 268 -9.72 -22.39 5.87
C HIS A 268 -9.84 -21.49 7.10
N HIS A 269 -10.52 -20.35 6.95
CA HIS A 269 -10.66 -19.34 8.00
C HIS A 269 -11.83 -19.62 8.95
N LYS A 270 -12.71 -20.58 8.62
CA LYS A 270 -13.94 -20.86 9.37
C LYS A 270 -14.83 -19.62 9.52
N THR A 271 -14.92 -18.82 8.47
CA THR A 271 -15.73 -17.60 8.43
C THR A 271 -16.95 -17.80 7.55
N PRO A 272 -18.11 -17.14 7.84
CA PRO A 272 -19.32 -17.31 7.05
C PRO A 272 -19.24 -16.65 5.66
N PHE A 273 -18.39 -15.62 5.51
CA PHE A 273 -18.34 -14.79 4.32
C PHE A 273 -16.90 -14.51 3.90
N VAL A 274 -16.73 -14.18 2.60
CA VAL A 274 -15.48 -13.66 2.03
C VAL A 274 -15.74 -12.31 1.41
N VAL A 275 -14.96 -11.33 1.81
CA VAL A 275 -14.95 -9.99 1.23
C VAL A 275 -13.76 -9.87 0.28
N HIS A 276 -14.00 -9.35 -0.91
CA HIS A 276 -13.00 -8.93 -1.87
C HIS A 276 -13.16 -7.42 -2.11
N TRP A 277 -12.07 -6.69 -2.03
CA TRP A 277 -12.06 -5.25 -2.27
C TRP A 277 -10.97 -4.91 -3.27
N GLY A 278 -11.38 -4.45 -4.43
CA GLY A 278 -10.45 -4.14 -5.52
C GLY A 278 -11.04 -4.42 -6.89
N LEU A 279 -10.17 -4.31 -7.87
CA LEU A 279 -10.41 -4.60 -9.28
C LEU A 279 -9.58 -5.82 -9.66
N ASN A 280 -10.20 -6.83 -10.24
CA ASN A 280 -9.52 -8.00 -10.80
C ASN A 280 -10.38 -8.57 -11.93
N PRO A 281 -10.01 -8.35 -13.19
CA PRO A 281 -10.82 -8.76 -14.35
C PRO A 281 -10.88 -10.27 -14.53
N VAL A 282 -9.86 -11.01 -14.07
CA VAL A 282 -9.85 -12.47 -14.19
C VAL A 282 -10.65 -13.17 -13.08
N LEU A 283 -10.95 -12.46 -11.98
CA LEU A 283 -11.72 -13.03 -10.88
C LEU A 283 -13.20 -13.11 -11.24
N GLY A 284 -13.62 -14.26 -11.73
CA GLY A 284 -15.02 -14.60 -11.95
C GLY A 284 -15.78 -14.87 -10.64
N GLY A 285 -17.04 -15.22 -10.77
CA GLY A 285 -17.86 -15.65 -9.65
C GLY A 285 -19.03 -14.73 -9.34
N ARG A 286 -19.97 -15.27 -8.57
CA ARG A 286 -21.14 -14.52 -8.10
C ARG A 286 -20.81 -13.83 -6.79
N GLY A 287 -21.21 -12.57 -6.68
CA GLY A 287 -21.06 -11.81 -5.46
C GLY A 287 -21.98 -10.59 -5.51
N VAL A 288 -22.23 -10.01 -4.35
CA VAL A 288 -23.00 -8.77 -4.21
C VAL A 288 -22.02 -7.62 -3.97
N SER A 289 -22.11 -6.58 -4.79
CA SER A 289 -21.40 -5.34 -4.52
C SER A 289 -21.99 -4.67 -3.29
N LEU A 290 -21.14 -4.37 -2.32
CA LEU A 290 -21.56 -3.67 -1.11
C LEU A 290 -21.83 -2.20 -1.42
N PRO A 291 -23.00 -1.67 -1.09
CA PRO A 291 -23.27 -0.23 -1.20
C PRO A 291 -22.23 0.56 -0.38
N LYS A 292 -21.85 1.76 -0.87
CA LYS A 292 -20.85 2.64 -0.20
C LYS A 292 -21.13 2.84 1.30
N ARG A 293 -22.40 2.93 1.70
CA ARG A 293 -22.82 3.07 3.11
C ARG A 293 -22.48 1.88 4.03
N LEU A 294 -22.25 0.69 3.45
CA LEU A 294 -21.88 -0.52 4.19
C LEU A 294 -20.37 -0.81 4.12
N GLN A 295 -19.62 0.01 3.40
CA GLN A 295 -18.17 -0.10 3.34
C GLN A 295 -17.57 0.64 4.54
N PRO A 296 -16.53 0.11 5.20
CA PRO A 296 -15.90 0.77 6.36
C PRO A 296 -15.35 2.15 6.02
N SER A 297 -14.82 2.32 4.81
CA SER A 297 -14.39 3.61 4.23
C SER A 297 -14.35 3.43 2.70
N PRO A 298 -14.89 4.38 1.92
CA PRO A 298 -14.69 4.32 0.48
C PRO A 298 -13.21 4.50 0.18
N LEU A 299 -12.63 3.57 -0.59
CA LEU A 299 -11.25 3.65 -1.08
C LEU A 299 -11.29 4.37 -2.43
N GLU A 300 -11.06 5.67 -2.36
CA GLU A 300 -11.02 6.54 -3.54
C GLU A 300 -9.59 6.54 -4.10
N VAL A 301 -9.46 6.21 -5.37
CA VAL A 301 -8.15 6.20 -6.03
C VAL A 301 -7.89 7.56 -6.66
N VAL A 302 -6.74 8.14 -6.35
CA VAL A 302 -6.34 9.44 -6.87
C VAL A 302 -4.93 9.37 -7.45
N LEU A 303 -4.70 10.04 -8.59
CA LEU A 303 -3.44 10.03 -9.33
C LEU A 303 -2.95 11.45 -9.54
N HIS A 304 -1.65 11.66 -9.35
CA HIS A 304 -0.96 12.89 -9.71
C HIS A 304 0.32 12.54 -10.48
N LEU A 305 0.42 13.01 -11.72
CA LEU A 305 1.65 12.92 -12.52
C LEU A 305 2.43 14.22 -12.34
N PHE A 306 3.77 14.11 -12.26
CA PHE A 306 4.62 15.28 -12.00
C PHE A 306 4.86 16.15 -13.21
N ASP A 307 4.76 15.57 -14.40
CA ASP A 307 4.94 16.25 -15.67
C ASP A 307 4.03 15.67 -16.76
N ASP A 308 3.98 16.35 -17.92
CA ASP A 308 3.14 15.98 -19.05
C ASP A 308 3.75 14.84 -19.91
N SER A 309 4.99 14.42 -19.64
CA SER A 309 5.64 13.35 -20.44
C SER A 309 4.88 12.02 -20.36
N HIS A 310 4.17 11.80 -19.26
CA HIS A 310 3.34 10.63 -19.03
C HIS A 310 1.82 10.91 -19.18
N ALA A 311 1.43 12.15 -19.53
CA ALA A 311 0.02 12.51 -19.66
C ALA A 311 -0.70 11.75 -20.79
N SER A 312 0.05 11.32 -21.82
CA SER A 312 -0.46 10.47 -22.91
C SER A 312 -0.78 9.04 -22.46
N LEU A 313 -0.24 8.60 -21.33
CA LEU A 313 -0.59 7.31 -20.72
C LEU A 313 -1.94 7.48 -20.01
N ASP A 314 -3.03 7.02 -20.61
CA ASP A 314 -4.34 7.00 -19.94
C ASP A 314 -4.33 5.94 -18.84
N ILE A 315 -3.68 6.27 -17.72
CA ILE A 315 -3.56 5.35 -16.58
C ILE A 315 -4.94 5.20 -15.94
N ARG A 316 -5.48 3.99 -16.09
CA ARG A 316 -6.71 3.54 -15.44
C ARG A 316 -6.48 2.15 -14.90
N LEU A 317 -6.54 1.98 -13.58
CA LEU A 317 -6.32 0.68 -12.96
C LEU A 317 -7.38 -0.33 -13.41
N ASP A 318 -6.95 -1.44 -13.99
CA ASP A 318 -7.78 -2.56 -14.39
C ASP A 318 -7.67 -3.74 -13.42
N SER A 319 -6.48 -3.92 -12.80
CA SER A 319 -6.28 -4.88 -11.71
C SER A 319 -5.56 -4.20 -10.55
N PHE A 320 -6.26 -4.05 -9.42
CA PHE A 320 -5.72 -3.46 -8.21
C PHE A 320 -6.55 -3.91 -7.01
N GLU A 321 -5.94 -4.63 -6.09
CA GLU A 321 -6.59 -5.30 -4.96
C GLU A 321 -5.91 -4.91 -3.64
N LEU A 322 -6.45 -5.32 -2.51
CA LEU A 322 -5.96 -4.95 -1.18
C LEU A 322 -4.47 -5.25 -0.94
N LEU A 323 -3.90 -6.28 -1.60
CA LEU A 323 -2.49 -6.60 -1.47
C LEU A 323 -1.59 -5.59 -2.20
N ASP A 324 -2.11 -4.87 -3.19
CA ASP A 324 -1.37 -3.89 -4.00
C ASP A 324 -1.07 -2.59 -3.22
N PHE A 325 -1.69 -2.40 -2.05
CA PHE A 325 -1.47 -1.23 -1.20
C PHE A 325 -1.54 -1.58 0.30
N ASP A 326 -1.19 -0.64 1.18
CA ASP A 326 -1.07 -0.86 2.63
C ASP A 326 -2.43 -0.87 3.34
N ALA A 327 -3.27 -1.85 3.02
CA ALA A 327 -4.59 -1.98 3.66
C ALA A 327 -4.61 -2.99 4.82
N TYR A 328 -3.73 -4.01 4.83
CA TYR A 328 -3.67 -5.10 5.81
C TYR A 328 -2.23 -5.51 6.08
#